data_f54383c84577db90cb7236ae2283cc3a
#
_entry.id   f54383c84577db90cb7236ae2283cc3a
#
_cell.length_a   1.000
_cell.length_b   1.000
_cell.length_c   1.000
_cell.angle_alpha   90.00
_cell.angle_beta   90.00
_cell.angle_gamma   90.00
#
_symmetry.space_group_name_H-M   'P 1'
#
loop_
_entity.id
_entity.type
_entity.pdbx_description
1 polymer ?
#
loop_
_entity_poly.entity_id
_entity_poly.type
_entity_poly.pdbx_seq_one_letter_code
_entity_poly.pdbx_strand_id
1 'polypeptide(L)'
;MTWVSDHVIEAMGYKKAPKNMALTAKFHCLHVFHIQGIRLDEGTLIVQTDTSGANLIQIGIGNSVNAICNKMLGDSYADDENEWQKEKNCQPPYVVVHFGPTKSHTQNLRYFRRDGNTVHTYDAFSAAKFEIKQVADQLLPSIVTSLSCSLFENGRPLPRLLHIDKTSFGMTVTGETVLDMRLELSASATTASGWNASSIRKALKRVPSLVTKIDGKSASFFHLALSEKDSLKRFLYFFLAIEIATHSSFGAADHEQCVSQFSGKRAKSWAKDLSFLRDVKRWPNLRDRFLWCALFVWKHLSEEDVETFARLKKTRDDIAHGNIREPNEGDVGAAELLATKLHSFHQF
;
A
#
# COMPACT_ATOMS: atom_id res chain seq x y z
N MET A 1 6.50 3.82 -18.70
CA MET A 1 7.81 3.16 -18.48
C MET A 1 8.90 4.19 -18.71
N THR A 2 9.50 4.68 -17.64
CA THR A 2 10.67 5.58 -17.72
C THR A 2 11.90 4.72 -17.99
N TRP A 3 12.45 4.83 -19.19
CA TRP A 3 13.68 4.14 -19.58
C TRP A 3 14.86 4.83 -18.89
N VAL A 4 15.54 4.12 -18.01
CA VAL A 4 16.84 4.56 -17.49
C VAL A 4 17.83 4.42 -18.65
N SER A 5 18.59 5.48 -18.94
CA SER A 5 19.55 5.45 -20.05
C SER A 5 20.71 4.49 -19.78
N ASP A 6 21.27 3.90 -20.84
CA ASP A 6 22.43 3.01 -20.76
C ASP A 6 23.59 3.63 -19.97
N HIS A 7 23.80 4.94 -20.15
CA HIS A 7 24.84 5.69 -19.46
C HIS A 7 24.68 5.71 -17.92
N VAL A 8 23.44 5.81 -17.43
CA VAL A 8 23.18 5.77 -15.98
C VAL A 8 23.45 4.37 -15.42
N ILE A 9 23.07 3.32 -16.16
CA ILE A 9 23.32 1.93 -15.75
C ILE A 9 24.83 1.65 -15.70
N GLU A 10 25.57 2.12 -16.71
CA GLU A 10 27.04 2.00 -16.76
C GLU A 10 27.72 2.81 -15.65
N ALA A 11 27.23 4.01 -15.31
CA ALA A 11 27.72 4.82 -14.21
C ALA A 11 27.51 4.15 -12.84
N MET A 12 26.53 3.24 -12.71
CA MET A 12 26.34 2.40 -11.52
C MET A 12 27.30 1.19 -11.46
N GLY A 13 28.27 1.09 -12.39
CA GLY A 13 29.26 0.04 -12.44
C GLY A 13 28.81 -1.23 -13.18
N TYR A 14 27.66 -1.21 -13.86
CA TYR A 14 27.24 -2.32 -14.71
C TYR A 14 27.95 -2.27 -16.06
N LYS A 15 28.26 -3.45 -16.61
CA LYS A 15 28.83 -3.62 -17.95
C LYS A 15 27.81 -4.23 -18.88
N LYS A 16 27.86 -3.88 -20.16
CA LYS A 16 27.08 -4.56 -21.18
C LYS A 16 27.47 -6.04 -21.26
N ALA A 17 26.49 -6.90 -21.22
CA ALA A 17 26.72 -8.33 -21.37
C ALA A 17 27.13 -8.68 -22.79
N PRO A 18 28.04 -9.68 -22.98
CA PRO A 18 28.35 -10.24 -24.28
C PRO A 18 27.07 -10.73 -24.98
N LYS A 19 27.07 -10.70 -26.32
CA LYS A 19 25.94 -11.18 -27.11
C LYS A 19 25.62 -12.63 -26.73
N ASN A 20 24.38 -12.93 -26.41
CA ASN A 20 23.88 -14.25 -25.99
C ASN A 20 24.38 -14.73 -24.61
N MET A 21 24.85 -13.85 -23.73
CA MET A 21 25.12 -14.23 -22.37
C MET A 21 23.79 -14.48 -21.63
N ALA A 22 23.54 -15.75 -21.33
CA ALA A 22 22.37 -16.17 -20.55
C ALA A 22 22.76 -16.55 -19.12
N LEU A 23 21.88 -16.27 -18.17
CA LEU A 23 22.01 -16.69 -16.77
C LEU A 23 20.74 -17.42 -16.36
N THR A 24 20.91 -18.56 -15.67
CA THR A 24 19.81 -19.35 -15.12
C THR A 24 19.85 -19.29 -13.61
N ALA A 25 18.76 -18.87 -13.00
CA ALA A 25 18.63 -18.79 -11.54
C ALA A 25 17.24 -19.19 -11.07
N LYS A 26 17.18 -19.63 -9.81
CA LYS A 26 15.94 -19.85 -9.05
C LYS A 26 15.84 -18.75 -8.00
N PHE A 27 14.67 -18.15 -7.86
CA PHE A 27 14.48 -16.99 -6.98
C PHE A 27 13.89 -17.39 -5.64
N HIS A 28 14.33 -16.66 -4.62
CA HIS A 28 13.95 -16.76 -3.23
C HIS A 28 13.48 -15.40 -2.73
N CYS A 29 12.66 -15.40 -1.68
CA CYS A 29 12.24 -14.19 -0.97
C CYS A 29 12.37 -14.41 0.54
N LEU A 30 12.96 -13.46 1.24
CA LEU A 30 13.06 -13.42 2.70
C LEU A 30 12.26 -12.24 3.23
N HIS A 31 11.51 -12.48 4.30
CA HIS A 31 10.86 -11.46 5.09
C HIS A 31 11.38 -11.54 6.52
N VAL A 32 11.85 -10.42 7.06
CA VAL A 32 12.39 -10.31 8.42
C VAL A 32 11.40 -9.55 9.30
N PHE A 33 11.10 -10.12 10.46
CA PHE A 33 10.23 -9.51 11.47
C PHE A 33 10.95 -9.42 12.81
N HIS A 34 10.71 -8.33 13.54
CA HIS A 34 10.96 -8.25 14.97
C HIS A 34 9.75 -8.79 15.73
N ILE A 35 9.98 -9.56 16.79
CA ILE A 35 8.92 -10.08 17.64
C ILE A 35 8.81 -9.23 18.90
N GLN A 36 7.73 -8.49 19.06
CA GLN A 36 7.42 -7.80 20.30
C GLN A 36 6.66 -8.70 21.27
N GLY A 37 6.94 -8.57 22.56
CA GLY A 37 6.22 -9.26 23.62
C GLY A 37 6.81 -10.59 24.06
N ILE A 38 7.89 -11.06 23.44
CA ILE A 38 8.65 -12.23 23.90
C ILE A 38 10.14 -11.92 24.02
N ARG A 39 10.82 -12.73 24.85
CA ARG A 39 12.29 -12.80 24.91
C ARG A 39 12.67 -14.24 24.68
N LEU A 40 13.77 -14.45 23.98
CA LEU A 40 14.36 -15.78 23.78
C LEU A 40 15.58 -15.94 24.66
N ASP A 41 15.82 -17.17 25.11
CA ASP A 41 17.06 -17.51 25.80
C ASP A 41 18.26 -17.31 24.86
N GLU A 42 19.43 -17.04 25.43
CA GLU A 42 20.68 -16.90 24.69
C GLU A 42 20.94 -18.19 23.89
N GLY A 43 21.37 -18.03 22.62
CA GLY A 43 21.63 -19.17 21.73
C GLY A 43 20.40 -19.84 21.13
N THR A 44 19.19 -19.38 21.44
CA THR A 44 17.98 -19.90 20.79
C THR A 44 18.03 -19.67 19.30
N LEU A 45 17.99 -20.77 18.53
CA LEU A 45 17.95 -20.77 17.06
C LEU A 45 17.14 -21.98 16.57
N ILE A 46 15.93 -21.73 16.13
CA ILE A 46 14.99 -22.76 15.65
C ILE A 46 14.63 -22.47 14.20
N VAL A 47 14.74 -23.46 13.34
CA VAL A 47 14.30 -23.39 11.95
C VAL A 47 13.36 -24.56 11.68
N GLN A 48 12.19 -24.24 11.16
CA GLN A 48 11.18 -25.20 10.70
C GLN A 48 11.03 -25.09 9.20
N THR A 49 11.01 -26.23 8.52
CA THR A 49 10.84 -26.30 7.07
C THR A 49 9.52 -27.00 6.75
N ASP A 50 8.73 -26.43 5.87
CA ASP A 50 7.53 -27.03 5.29
C ASP A 50 7.74 -27.24 3.78
N THR A 51 7.59 -28.50 3.36
CA THR A 51 7.68 -28.94 1.97
C THR A 51 6.38 -29.55 1.46
N SER A 52 5.31 -29.45 2.24
CA SER A 52 4.02 -30.06 1.92
C SER A 52 3.30 -29.39 0.75
N GLY A 53 3.64 -28.13 0.45
CA GLY A 53 3.08 -27.36 -0.66
C GLY A 53 3.95 -27.38 -1.91
N ALA A 54 3.49 -26.65 -2.94
CA ALA A 54 4.23 -26.46 -4.19
C ALA A 54 5.52 -25.63 -4.02
N ASN A 55 5.62 -24.87 -2.92
CA ASN A 55 6.76 -24.01 -2.59
C ASN A 55 7.36 -24.42 -1.25
N LEU A 56 8.68 -24.41 -1.17
CA LEU A 56 9.39 -24.54 0.10
C LEU A 56 9.14 -23.30 0.95
N ILE A 57 8.72 -23.50 2.19
CA ILE A 57 8.58 -22.44 3.18
C ILE A 57 9.46 -22.82 4.38
N GLN A 58 10.34 -21.91 4.78
CA GLN A 58 11.13 -22.07 5.99
C GLN A 58 10.84 -20.90 6.93
N ILE A 59 10.71 -21.21 8.20
CA ILE A 59 10.49 -20.21 9.26
C ILE A 59 11.59 -20.38 10.29
N GLY A 60 12.38 -19.33 10.48
CA GLY A 60 13.44 -19.31 11.47
C GLY A 60 13.14 -18.30 12.57
N ILE A 61 13.44 -18.67 13.83
CA ILE A 61 13.30 -17.81 15.02
C ILE A 61 14.63 -17.81 15.77
N GLY A 62 15.10 -16.63 16.18
CA GLY A 62 16.35 -16.50 16.93
C GLY A 62 16.69 -15.07 17.30
N ASN A 63 17.85 -14.89 17.93
CA ASN A 63 18.36 -13.58 18.37
C ASN A 63 19.30 -12.92 17.33
N SER A 64 19.64 -13.61 16.23
CA SER A 64 20.47 -13.10 15.14
C SER A 64 19.84 -13.47 13.81
N VAL A 65 19.65 -12.46 12.95
CA VAL A 65 19.13 -12.66 11.58
C VAL A 65 20.14 -13.45 10.75
N ASN A 66 21.43 -13.12 10.89
CA ASN A 66 22.51 -13.84 10.19
C ASN A 66 22.58 -15.31 10.59
N ALA A 67 22.48 -15.62 11.89
CA ALA A 67 22.46 -17.02 12.34
C ALA A 67 21.25 -17.80 11.79
N ILE A 68 20.08 -17.17 11.72
CA ILE A 68 18.87 -17.78 11.14
C ILE A 68 19.11 -18.04 9.64
N CYS A 69 19.53 -17.04 8.87
CA CYS A 69 19.75 -17.15 7.43
C CYS A 69 20.86 -18.15 7.08
N ASN A 70 21.96 -18.16 7.84
CA ASN A 70 23.00 -19.19 7.70
C ASN A 70 22.46 -20.61 7.85
N LYS A 71 21.60 -20.84 8.87
CA LYS A 71 21.00 -22.15 9.10
C LYS A 71 20.00 -22.53 8.02
N MET A 72 19.31 -21.58 7.39
CA MET A 72 18.29 -21.81 6.34
C MET A 72 18.91 -21.96 4.96
N LEU A 73 19.87 -21.13 4.63
CA LEU A 73 20.37 -20.92 3.27
C LEU A 73 21.90 -21.12 3.11
N GLY A 74 22.63 -21.24 4.23
CA GLY A 74 24.10 -21.32 4.23
C GLY A 74 24.80 -19.98 3.98
N ASP A 75 24.11 -18.85 4.11
CA ASP A 75 24.64 -17.52 3.85
C ASP A 75 24.11 -16.50 4.87
N SER A 76 24.84 -15.41 5.10
CA SER A 76 24.44 -14.33 5.99
C SER A 76 23.47 -13.38 5.32
N TYR A 77 22.55 -12.79 6.11
CA TYR A 77 21.59 -11.80 5.61
C TYR A 77 22.21 -10.42 5.38
N ALA A 78 23.08 -10.01 6.29
CA ALA A 78 23.78 -8.73 6.26
C ALA A 78 25.29 -8.92 6.48
N ASP A 79 26.10 -8.09 5.84
CA ASP A 79 27.58 -8.12 6.02
C ASP A 79 27.94 -7.75 7.46
N ASP A 80 27.32 -6.71 8.02
CA ASP A 80 27.38 -6.32 9.42
C ASP A 80 25.99 -6.25 10.03
N GLU A 81 25.63 -7.25 10.84
CA GLU A 81 24.31 -7.32 11.49
C GLU A 81 24.09 -6.18 12.49
N ASN A 82 25.13 -5.70 13.17
CA ASN A 82 24.98 -4.61 14.14
C ASN A 82 24.70 -3.28 13.43
N GLU A 83 25.33 -3.04 12.29
CA GLU A 83 25.06 -1.87 11.47
C GLU A 83 23.65 -1.92 10.89
N TRP A 84 23.24 -3.08 10.36
CA TRP A 84 21.90 -3.33 9.86
C TRP A 84 20.84 -3.10 10.95
N GLN A 85 21.05 -3.59 12.17
CA GLN A 85 20.14 -3.36 13.29
C GLN A 85 19.97 -1.88 13.63
N LYS A 86 21.06 -1.10 13.59
CA LYS A 86 21.02 0.36 13.80
C LYS A 86 20.27 1.06 12.69
N GLU A 87 20.53 0.70 11.43
CA GLU A 87 19.84 1.27 10.26
C GLU A 87 18.34 1.01 10.31
N LYS A 88 17.94 -0.23 10.64
CA LYS A 88 16.52 -0.62 10.73
C LYS A 88 15.87 -0.24 12.07
N ASN A 89 16.63 0.31 13.01
CA ASN A 89 16.17 0.64 14.37
C ASN A 89 15.44 -0.53 15.03
N CYS A 90 16.01 -1.71 14.97
CA CYS A 90 15.39 -2.95 15.45
C CYS A 90 16.32 -3.70 16.42
N GLN A 91 15.69 -4.57 17.23
CA GLN A 91 16.35 -5.39 18.23
C GLN A 91 15.85 -6.83 18.18
N PRO A 92 16.63 -7.84 18.61
CA PRO A 92 16.13 -9.20 18.73
C PRO A 92 14.95 -9.30 19.72
N PRO A 93 14.13 -10.36 19.64
CA PRO A 93 14.25 -11.52 18.76
C PRO A 93 13.64 -11.30 17.37
N TYR A 94 14.09 -12.14 16.42
CA TYR A 94 13.67 -12.08 15.03
C TYR A 94 12.94 -13.32 14.57
N VAL A 95 12.04 -13.14 13.59
CA VAL A 95 11.53 -14.21 12.72
C VAL A 95 11.99 -13.91 11.31
N VAL A 96 12.49 -14.92 10.63
CA VAL A 96 12.75 -14.90 9.19
C VAL A 96 11.81 -15.90 8.52
N VAL A 97 11.06 -15.43 7.54
CA VAL A 97 10.21 -16.29 6.69
C VAL A 97 10.82 -16.31 5.29
N HIS A 98 11.19 -17.49 4.85
CA HIS A 98 11.77 -17.74 3.54
C HIS A 98 10.76 -18.46 2.63
N PHE A 99 10.61 -17.96 1.42
CA PHE A 99 9.85 -18.55 0.33
C PHE A 99 10.78 -18.90 -0.84
N GLY A 100 10.60 -20.04 -1.44
CA GLY A 100 11.33 -20.44 -2.61
C GLY A 100 11.98 -21.81 -2.48
N PRO A 101 12.73 -22.24 -3.51
CA PRO A 101 12.98 -21.52 -4.76
C PRO A 101 11.79 -21.54 -5.72
N THR A 102 11.77 -20.57 -6.65
CA THR A 102 10.90 -20.67 -7.84
C THR A 102 11.37 -21.80 -8.76
N LYS A 103 10.63 -22.05 -9.83
CA LYS A 103 11.20 -22.77 -10.99
C LYS A 103 12.43 -22.03 -11.52
N SER A 104 13.25 -22.74 -12.30
CA SER A 104 14.41 -22.13 -12.96
C SER A 104 13.99 -21.13 -14.02
N HIS A 105 14.55 -19.94 -13.97
CA HIS A 105 14.37 -18.88 -14.95
C HIS A 105 15.69 -18.65 -15.69
N THR A 106 15.67 -18.72 -17.01
CA THR A 106 16.82 -18.41 -17.85
C THR A 106 16.56 -17.09 -18.57
N GLN A 107 17.48 -16.14 -18.44
CA GLN A 107 17.35 -14.82 -19.04
C GLN A 107 18.63 -14.41 -19.76
N ASN A 108 18.48 -13.80 -20.93
CA ASN A 108 19.58 -13.13 -21.60
C ASN A 108 19.88 -11.81 -20.89
N LEU A 109 21.13 -11.65 -20.46
CA LEU A 109 21.53 -10.46 -19.75
C LEU A 109 21.82 -9.32 -20.73
N ARG A 110 21.32 -8.13 -20.40
CA ARG A 110 21.69 -6.88 -21.09
C ARG A 110 22.84 -6.18 -20.37
N TYR A 111 22.78 -6.18 -19.04
CA TYR A 111 23.76 -5.58 -18.15
C TYR A 111 24.03 -6.48 -16.96
N PHE A 112 25.29 -6.52 -16.54
CA PHE A 112 25.70 -7.25 -15.35
C PHE A 112 26.92 -6.63 -14.68
N ARG A 113 27.11 -6.95 -13.40
CA ARG A 113 28.31 -6.68 -12.63
C ARG A 113 28.58 -7.91 -11.77
N ARG A 114 29.83 -8.30 -11.60
CA ARG A 114 30.24 -9.35 -10.65
C ARG A 114 30.97 -8.75 -9.48
N ASP A 115 30.65 -9.23 -8.28
CA ASP A 115 31.30 -8.89 -7.06
C ASP A 115 31.44 -10.17 -6.22
N GLY A 116 32.66 -10.73 -6.17
CA GLY A 116 32.88 -12.04 -5.57
C GLY A 116 31.98 -13.12 -6.16
N ASN A 117 31.22 -13.79 -5.31
CA ASN A 117 30.25 -14.83 -5.69
C ASN A 117 28.86 -14.26 -6.06
N THR A 118 28.71 -12.94 -6.17
CA THR A 118 27.44 -12.29 -6.47
C THR A 118 27.44 -11.74 -7.89
N VAL A 119 26.40 -12.08 -8.64
CA VAL A 119 26.11 -11.53 -9.97
C VAL A 119 24.97 -10.52 -9.84
N HIS A 120 25.29 -9.26 -10.04
CA HIS A 120 24.27 -8.21 -10.14
C HIS A 120 23.78 -8.12 -11.58
N THR A 121 22.47 -8.20 -11.77
CA THR A 121 21.81 -8.00 -13.07
C THR A 121 20.89 -6.79 -13.01
N TYR A 122 20.56 -6.21 -14.17
CA TYR A 122 19.68 -5.06 -14.25
C TYR A 122 18.40 -5.44 -15.00
N ASP A 123 17.27 -5.48 -14.27
CA ASP A 123 15.91 -5.76 -14.77
C ASP A 123 15.80 -7.01 -15.67
N ALA A 124 16.62 -8.03 -15.38
CA ALA A 124 16.65 -9.26 -16.15
C ALA A 124 15.62 -10.28 -15.66
N PHE A 125 15.34 -10.31 -14.34
CA PHE A 125 14.53 -11.34 -13.70
C PHE A 125 13.22 -10.83 -13.10
N SER A 126 12.64 -9.77 -13.66
CA SER A 126 11.37 -9.18 -13.17
C SER A 126 10.24 -10.20 -13.04
N ALA A 127 10.10 -11.13 -13.99
CA ALA A 127 9.06 -12.16 -13.94
C ALA A 127 9.28 -13.16 -12.79
N ALA A 128 10.52 -13.57 -12.53
CA ALA A 128 10.85 -14.47 -11.43
C ALA A 128 10.63 -13.81 -10.07
N LYS A 129 11.02 -12.55 -9.93
CA LYS A 129 10.76 -11.76 -8.72
C LYS A 129 9.26 -11.54 -8.49
N PHE A 130 8.50 -11.33 -9.55
CA PHE A 130 7.04 -11.19 -9.45
C PHE A 130 6.39 -12.51 -9.01
N GLU A 131 6.83 -13.65 -9.57
CA GLU A 131 6.33 -14.99 -9.20
C GLU A 131 6.53 -15.25 -7.70
N ILE A 132 7.77 -15.05 -7.18
CA ILE A 132 8.04 -15.33 -5.76
C ILE A 132 7.35 -14.31 -4.83
N LYS A 133 7.22 -13.07 -5.27
CA LYS A 133 6.46 -12.05 -4.54
C LYS A 133 4.98 -12.44 -4.41
N GLN A 134 4.34 -12.91 -5.47
CA GLN A 134 2.94 -13.35 -5.42
C GLN A 134 2.74 -14.48 -4.40
N VAL A 135 3.67 -15.46 -4.37
CA VAL A 135 3.63 -16.55 -3.38
C VAL A 135 3.72 -16.00 -1.96
N ALA A 136 4.68 -15.11 -1.71
CA ALA A 136 4.86 -14.49 -0.41
C ALA A 136 3.63 -13.66 0.00
N ASP A 137 3.14 -12.77 -0.85
CA ASP A 137 1.98 -11.91 -0.57
C ASP A 137 0.70 -12.71 -0.27
N GLN A 138 0.57 -13.90 -0.88
CA GLN A 138 -0.56 -14.79 -0.63
C GLN A 138 -0.48 -15.51 0.73
N LEU A 139 0.69 -15.98 1.12
CA LEU A 139 0.86 -16.88 2.27
C LEU A 139 1.28 -16.16 3.54
N LEU A 140 2.05 -15.07 3.42
CA LEU A 140 2.64 -14.36 4.54
C LEU A 140 1.63 -13.91 5.62
N PRO A 141 0.45 -13.34 5.27
CA PRO A 141 -0.54 -12.94 6.28
C PRO A 141 -1.00 -14.12 7.16
N SER A 142 -1.22 -15.27 6.54
CA SER A 142 -1.63 -16.49 7.27
C SER A 142 -0.50 -17.03 8.14
N ILE A 143 0.74 -17.00 7.67
CA ILE A 143 1.93 -17.43 8.44
C ILE A 143 2.13 -16.50 9.64
N VAL A 144 2.12 -15.18 9.44
CA VAL A 144 2.30 -14.19 10.52
C VAL A 144 1.21 -14.33 11.57
N THR A 145 -0.05 -14.46 11.14
CA THR A 145 -1.18 -14.67 12.06
C THR A 145 -1.03 -15.98 12.85
N SER A 146 -0.72 -17.08 12.15
CA SER A 146 -0.53 -18.39 12.79
C SER A 146 0.62 -18.38 13.78
N LEU A 147 1.74 -17.74 13.46
CA LEU A 147 2.87 -17.57 14.37
C LEU A 147 2.49 -16.78 15.61
N SER A 148 1.84 -15.62 15.46
CA SER A 148 1.38 -14.83 16.60
C SER A 148 0.45 -15.61 17.51
N CYS A 149 -0.51 -16.35 16.93
CA CYS A 149 -1.44 -17.19 17.69
C CYS A 149 -0.74 -18.38 18.36
N SER A 150 0.24 -19.01 17.69
CA SER A 150 0.96 -20.18 18.22
C SER A 150 1.95 -19.81 19.33
N LEU A 151 2.48 -18.58 19.30
CA LEU A 151 3.36 -18.04 20.35
C LEU A 151 2.58 -17.41 21.51
N PHE A 152 1.25 -17.36 21.42
CA PHE A 152 0.40 -16.84 22.48
C PHE A 152 0.26 -17.83 23.64
N GLU A 153 0.47 -17.34 24.86
CA GLU A 153 0.23 -18.05 26.10
C GLU A 153 -0.82 -17.31 26.94
N ASN A 154 -1.76 -18.06 27.54
CA ASN A 154 -2.78 -17.47 28.38
C ASN A 154 -2.18 -16.61 29.52
N GLY A 155 -2.70 -15.42 29.69
CA GLY A 155 -2.22 -14.45 30.67
C GLY A 155 -1.03 -13.58 30.23
N ARG A 156 -0.56 -13.75 28.99
CA ARG A 156 0.49 -12.91 28.39
C ARG A 156 -0.06 -12.10 27.20
N PRO A 157 0.53 -10.93 26.89
CA PRO A 157 0.19 -10.19 25.69
C PRO A 157 0.40 -11.03 24.43
N LEU A 158 -0.46 -10.85 23.43
CA LEU A 158 -0.27 -11.47 22.11
C LEU A 158 1.03 -10.96 21.46
N PRO A 159 1.97 -11.86 21.11
CA PRO A 159 3.19 -11.46 20.40
C PRO A 159 2.87 -10.79 19.07
N ARG A 160 3.53 -9.67 18.79
CA ARG A 160 3.35 -8.92 17.54
C ARG A 160 4.59 -9.08 16.68
N LEU A 161 4.38 -9.51 15.43
CA LEU A 161 5.43 -9.57 14.42
C LEU A 161 5.42 -8.26 13.61
N LEU A 162 6.43 -7.45 13.84
CA LEU A 162 6.62 -6.20 13.08
C LEU A 162 7.55 -6.45 11.91
N HIS A 163 7.05 -6.25 10.69
CA HIS A 163 7.85 -6.39 9.48
C HIS A 163 8.94 -5.31 9.44
N ILE A 164 10.22 -5.73 9.32
CA ILE A 164 11.38 -4.85 9.33
C ILE A 164 11.95 -4.71 7.93
N ASP A 165 12.16 -5.85 7.25
CA ASP A 165 12.89 -5.88 6.00
C ASP A 165 12.45 -7.03 5.10
N LYS A 166 12.70 -6.89 3.80
CA LYS A 166 12.54 -7.97 2.83
C LYS A 166 13.60 -7.90 1.76
N THR A 167 14.02 -9.06 1.30
CA THR A 167 14.91 -9.18 0.15
C THR A 167 14.47 -10.29 -0.79
N SER A 168 14.78 -10.13 -2.07
CA SER A 168 14.58 -11.18 -3.08
C SER A 168 15.86 -11.34 -3.86
N PHE A 169 16.33 -12.57 -3.98
CA PHE A 169 17.57 -12.92 -4.66
C PHE A 169 17.40 -14.21 -5.44
N GLY A 170 18.24 -14.39 -6.46
CA GLY A 170 18.35 -15.62 -7.20
C GLY A 170 19.56 -16.43 -6.77
N MET A 171 19.51 -17.74 -6.99
CA MET A 171 20.67 -18.64 -6.88
C MET A 171 20.84 -19.41 -8.18
N THR A 172 22.05 -19.41 -8.71
CA THR A 172 22.42 -20.23 -9.88
C THR A 172 22.63 -21.68 -9.46
N VAL A 173 22.71 -22.57 -10.43
CA VAL A 173 23.07 -23.99 -10.20
C VAL A 173 24.49 -24.16 -9.69
N THR A 174 25.36 -23.17 -9.90
CA THR A 174 26.75 -23.13 -9.42
C THR A 174 26.89 -22.52 -8.03
N GLY A 175 25.78 -22.08 -7.42
CA GLY A 175 25.76 -21.48 -6.08
C GLY A 175 26.11 -20.00 -6.05
N GLU A 176 26.15 -19.33 -7.21
CA GLU A 176 26.31 -17.86 -7.23
C GLU A 176 25.00 -17.17 -6.85
N THR A 177 25.07 -16.14 -6.02
CA THR A 177 23.93 -15.30 -5.70
C THR A 177 23.65 -14.32 -6.83
N VAL A 178 22.38 -14.16 -7.21
CA VAL A 178 21.93 -13.23 -8.25
C VAL A 178 21.09 -12.13 -7.61
N LEU A 179 21.58 -10.89 -7.64
CA LEU A 179 20.85 -9.70 -7.23
C LEU A 179 20.37 -8.94 -8.48
N ASP A 180 19.09 -9.07 -8.79
CA ASP A 180 18.50 -8.36 -9.92
C ASP A 180 17.94 -7.03 -9.47
N MET A 181 18.59 -5.93 -9.85
CA MET A 181 18.21 -4.57 -9.49
C MET A 181 17.41 -3.90 -10.60
N ARG A 182 16.47 -3.06 -10.22
CA ARG A 182 15.77 -2.13 -11.10
C ARG A 182 15.67 -0.80 -10.38
N LEU A 183 16.14 0.26 -11.02
CA LEU A 183 15.85 1.62 -10.54
C LEU A 183 14.40 1.95 -10.88
N GLU A 184 13.56 2.01 -9.88
CA GLU A 184 12.27 2.66 -9.97
C GLU A 184 12.47 4.11 -9.53
N LEU A 185 12.67 5.00 -10.51
CA LEU A 185 12.52 6.43 -10.30
C LEU A 185 11.02 6.71 -10.16
N SER A 186 10.50 6.62 -8.95
CA SER A 186 9.27 7.32 -8.61
C SER A 186 9.63 8.81 -8.53
N ALA A 187 9.60 9.49 -9.66
CA ALA A 187 9.53 10.93 -9.68
C ALA A 187 8.13 11.30 -9.19
N SER A 188 7.95 11.49 -7.88
CA SER A 188 6.91 12.35 -7.39
C SER A 188 7.31 13.76 -7.85
N ALA A 189 6.81 14.19 -9.00
CA ALA A 189 6.83 15.58 -9.38
C ALA A 189 5.90 16.28 -8.39
N THR A 190 6.45 16.75 -7.28
CA THR A 190 5.80 17.75 -6.46
C THR A 190 5.85 19.00 -7.32
N THR A 191 4.81 19.24 -8.11
CA THR A 191 4.59 20.52 -8.75
C THR A 191 4.32 21.51 -7.62
N ALA A 192 5.37 22.16 -7.14
CA ALA A 192 5.24 23.30 -6.26
C ALA A 192 4.67 24.43 -7.11
N SER A 193 3.36 24.62 -7.07
CA SER A 193 2.74 25.82 -7.64
C SER A 193 3.16 27.00 -6.79
N GLY A 194 3.82 27.99 -7.40
CA GLY A 194 4.23 29.20 -6.71
C GLY A 194 3.00 29.97 -6.23
N TRP A 195 2.83 30.07 -4.93
CA TRP A 195 1.77 30.86 -4.30
C TRP A 195 2.33 32.26 -3.96
N ASN A 196 1.70 33.31 -4.45
CA ASN A 196 2.03 34.66 -4.04
C ASN A 196 1.36 35.01 -2.69
N ALA A 197 1.89 36.01 -2.01
CA ALA A 197 1.40 36.43 -0.69
C ALA A 197 -0.09 36.80 -0.67
N SER A 198 -0.63 37.33 -1.76
CA SER A 198 -2.06 37.68 -1.88
C SER A 198 -2.94 36.42 -1.84
N SER A 199 -2.59 35.39 -2.60
CA SER A 199 -3.28 34.11 -2.66
C SER A 199 -3.24 33.40 -1.28
N ILE A 200 -2.08 33.43 -0.62
CA ILE A 200 -1.92 32.86 0.75
C ILE A 200 -2.82 33.61 1.73
N ARG A 201 -2.85 34.94 1.75
CA ARG A 201 -3.72 35.72 2.61
C ARG A 201 -5.21 35.40 2.37
N LYS A 202 -5.61 35.27 1.10
CA LYS A 202 -6.99 34.90 0.73
C LYS A 202 -7.34 33.49 1.26
N ALA A 203 -6.44 32.52 1.14
CA ALA A 203 -6.61 31.18 1.69
C ALA A 203 -6.75 31.21 3.21
N LEU A 204 -5.83 31.88 3.92
CA LEU A 204 -5.86 31.97 5.40
C LEU A 204 -7.12 32.64 5.94
N LYS A 205 -7.67 33.66 5.28
CA LYS A 205 -8.95 34.28 5.67
C LYS A 205 -10.14 33.32 5.63
N ARG A 206 -10.07 32.25 4.86
CA ARG A 206 -11.14 31.23 4.75
C ARG A 206 -11.08 30.17 5.84
N VAL A 207 -9.89 29.94 6.41
CA VAL A 207 -9.68 28.86 7.40
C VAL A 207 -10.68 28.91 8.57
N PRO A 208 -10.89 30.07 9.27
CA PRO A 208 -11.82 30.10 10.39
C PRO A 208 -13.25 29.68 10.02
N SER A 209 -13.72 30.12 8.85
CA SER A 209 -15.06 29.74 8.34
C SER A 209 -15.15 28.26 7.97
N LEU A 210 -14.09 27.66 7.46
CA LEU A 210 -14.06 26.23 7.13
C LEU A 210 -14.02 25.37 8.40
N VAL A 211 -13.23 25.76 9.40
CA VAL A 211 -13.13 25.03 10.68
C VAL A 211 -14.49 24.87 11.36
N THR A 212 -15.36 25.89 11.27
CA THR A 212 -16.70 25.81 11.87
C THR A 212 -17.71 25.01 11.06
N LYS A 213 -17.43 24.73 9.79
CA LYS A 213 -18.36 24.08 8.86
C LYS A 213 -18.02 22.62 8.57
N ILE A 214 -16.74 22.25 8.68
CA ILE A 214 -16.29 20.89 8.43
C ILE A 214 -16.60 20.02 9.64
N ASP A 215 -17.20 18.86 9.41
CA ASP A 215 -17.40 17.87 10.46
C ASP A 215 -16.05 17.38 11.01
N GLY A 216 -15.87 17.47 12.34
CA GLY A 216 -14.58 17.17 12.97
C GLY A 216 -14.11 15.73 12.80
N LYS A 217 -15.03 14.75 12.70
CA LYS A 217 -14.66 13.35 12.45
C LYS A 217 -14.22 13.17 11.00
N SER A 218 -14.96 13.79 10.06
CA SER A 218 -14.58 13.79 8.65
C SER A 218 -13.21 14.42 8.44
N ALA A 219 -12.94 15.57 9.07
CA ALA A 219 -11.64 16.24 9.06
C ALA A 219 -10.51 15.36 9.62
N SER A 220 -10.78 14.60 10.70
CA SER A 220 -9.80 13.70 11.29
C SER A 220 -9.38 12.58 10.33
N PHE A 221 -10.34 11.93 9.66
CA PHE A 221 -10.02 10.91 8.66
C PHE A 221 -9.33 11.48 7.43
N PHE A 222 -9.72 12.66 6.97
CA PHE A 222 -9.03 13.36 5.89
C PHE A 222 -7.57 13.65 6.25
N HIS A 223 -7.31 14.13 7.46
CA HIS A 223 -5.95 14.38 7.96
C HIS A 223 -5.12 13.09 8.05
N LEU A 224 -5.70 11.99 8.57
CA LEU A 224 -5.03 10.68 8.61
C LEU A 224 -4.68 10.20 7.20
N ALA A 225 -5.58 10.37 6.21
CA ALA A 225 -5.32 9.99 4.83
C ALA A 225 -4.13 10.75 4.21
N LEU A 226 -3.99 12.05 4.50
CA LEU A 226 -2.89 12.87 3.98
C LEU A 226 -1.50 12.40 4.48
N SER A 227 -1.44 11.82 5.68
CA SER A 227 -0.19 11.33 6.29
C SER A 227 0.08 9.84 6.04
N GLU A 228 -0.89 9.09 5.52
CA GLU A 228 -0.79 7.65 5.32
C GLU A 228 -0.01 7.31 4.05
N LYS A 229 0.93 6.36 4.16
CA LYS A 229 1.75 5.88 3.04
C LYS A 229 1.18 4.63 2.39
N ASP A 230 0.46 3.81 3.16
CA ASP A 230 -0.18 2.60 2.67
C ASP A 230 -1.41 2.98 1.82
N SER A 231 -1.43 2.55 0.56
CA SER A 231 -2.47 2.93 -0.42
C SER A 231 -3.87 2.46 -0.02
N LEU A 232 -3.99 1.28 0.59
CA LEU A 232 -5.26 0.75 1.06
C LEU A 232 -5.82 1.59 2.21
N LYS A 233 -5.00 1.86 3.23
CA LYS A 233 -5.43 2.68 4.39
C LYS A 233 -5.74 4.10 3.95
N ARG A 234 -4.90 4.69 3.08
CA ARG A 234 -5.11 6.02 2.53
C ARG A 234 -6.44 6.12 1.80
N PHE A 235 -6.75 5.16 0.94
CA PHE A 235 -8.04 5.06 0.26
C PHE A 235 -9.20 4.98 1.25
N LEU A 236 -9.11 4.05 2.22
CA LEU A 236 -10.16 3.85 3.23
C LEU A 236 -10.39 5.09 4.08
N TYR A 237 -9.34 5.81 4.48
CA TYR A 237 -9.46 7.04 5.26
C TYR A 237 -10.11 8.17 4.45
N PHE A 238 -9.74 8.37 3.18
CA PHE A 238 -10.45 9.33 2.32
C PHE A 238 -11.91 8.93 2.12
N PHE A 239 -12.18 7.64 1.90
CA PHE A 239 -13.55 7.18 1.73
C PHE A 239 -14.38 7.38 3.01
N LEU A 240 -13.84 7.09 4.20
CA LEU A 240 -14.49 7.36 5.48
C LEU A 240 -14.76 8.86 5.69
N ALA A 241 -13.82 9.72 5.30
CA ALA A 241 -14.05 11.17 5.35
C ALA A 241 -15.25 11.59 4.47
N ILE A 242 -15.35 11.03 3.25
CA ILE A 242 -16.50 11.26 2.34
C ILE A 242 -17.80 10.72 2.94
N GLU A 243 -17.78 9.51 3.48
CA GLU A 243 -18.94 8.85 4.10
C GLU A 243 -19.50 9.67 5.28
N ILE A 244 -18.61 10.09 6.19
CA ILE A 244 -18.99 10.91 7.36
C ILE A 244 -19.51 12.28 6.91
N ALA A 245 -18.85 12.96 5.99
CA ALA A 245 -19.32 14.22 5.43
C ALA A 245 -20.71 14.07 4.79
N THR A 246 -20.96 12.94 4.11
CA THR A 246 -22.28 12.65 3.52
C THR A 246 -23.35 12.49 4.57
N HIS A 247 -23.09 11.70 5.62
CA HIS A 247 -24.05 11.50 6.69
C HIS A 247 -24.32 12.78 7.48
N SER A 248 -23.28 13.54 7.79
CA SER A 248 -23.38 14.81 8.52
C SER A 248 -24.18 15.85 7.72
N SER A 249 -23.84 16.04 6.44
CA SER A 249 -24.53 16.99 5.57
C SER A 249 -25.99 16.61 5.31
N PHE A 250 -26.26 15.31 5.09
CA PHE A 250 -27.61 14.80 4.90
C PHE A 250 -28.45 14.98 6.17
N GLY A 251 -27.88 14.68 7.36
CA GLY A 251 -28.60 14.79 8.62
C GLY A 251 -28.87 16.24 9.08
N ALA A 252 -27.97 17.17 8.70
CA ALA A 252 -28.10 18.59 9.06
C ALA A 252 -29.00 19.39 8.09
N ALA A 253 -29.36 18.82 6.92
CA ALA A 253 -30.11 19.53 5.91
C ALA A 253 -31.60 19.64 6.25
N ASP A 254 -32.19 20.82 6.01
CA ASP A 254 -33.65 20.97 5.93
C ASP A 254 -34.13 20.41 4.58
N HIS A 255 -34.61 19.15 4.60
CA HIS A 255 -34.98 18.43 3.41
C HIS A 255 -36.14 19.05 2.66
N GLU A 256 -37.13 19.61 3.37
CA GLU A 256 -38.30 20.27 2.75
C GLU A 256 -37.89 21.57 2.06
N GLN A 257 -37.11 22.40 2.73
CA GLN A 257 -36.60 23.62 2.17
C GLN A 257 -35.68 23.35 0.95
N CYS A 258 -34.77 22.39 1.04
CA CYS A 258 -33.89 22.02 -0.07
C CYS A 258 -34.66 21.58 -1.29
N VAL A 259 -35.68 20.74 -1.14
CA VAL A 259 -36.53 20.26 -2.24
C VAL A 259 -37.38 21.38 -2.83
N SER A 260 -37.93 22.29 -1.98
CA SER A 260 -38.76 23.42 -2.43
C SER A 260 -37.98 24.44 -3.27
N GLN A 261 -36.71 24.64 -2.94
CA GLN A 261 -35.80 25.57 -3.64
C GLN A 261 -35.19 24.97 -4.91
N PHE A 262 -35.49 23.72 -5.21
CA PHE A 262 -34.87 23.02 -6.33
C PHE A 262 -35.40 23.50 -7.68
N SER A 263 -34.58 24.23 -8.43
CA SER A 263 -34.90 24.61 -9.81
C SER A 263 -34.46 23.50 -10.77
N GLY A 264 -35.41 22.79 -11.35
CA GLY A 264 -35.29 21.51 -12.06
C GLY A 264 -34.32 21.37 -13.24
N LYS A 265 -33.40 22.31 -13.47
CA LYS A 265 -32.43 22.22 -14.57
C LYS A 265 -31.31 21.18 -14.34
N ARG A 266 -30.92 20.91 -13.12
CA ARG A 266 -29.84 19.99 -12.75
C ARG A 266 -30.26 18.52 -12.63
N ALA A 267 -31.55 18.26 -12.38
CA ALA A 267 -32.04 16.92 -12.06
C ALA A 267 -32.24 15.99 -13.25
N LYS A 268 -32.25 16.51 -14.47
CA LYS A 268 -32.68 15.71 -15.65
C LYS A 268 -31.71 14.58 -16.03
N SER A 269 -30.41 14.73 -15.75
CA SER A 269 -29.42 13.69 -16.05
C SER A 269 -29.18 12.70 -14.90
N TRP A 270 -29.29 13.15 -13.64
CA TRP A 270 -28.87 12.40 -12.46
C TRP A 270 -29.98 11.65 -11.75
N ALA A 271 -31.20 12.17 -11.79
CA ALA A 271 -32.36 11.56 -11.15
C ALA A 271 -33.36 11.14 -12.22
N LYS A 272 -33.40 9.86 -12.53
CA LYS A 272 -34.37 9.29 -13.47
C LYS A 272 -35.82 9.39 -12.99
N ASP A 273 -36.04 9.61 -11.70
CA ASP A 273 -37.33 9.72 -11.07
C ASP A 273 -37.34 10.80 -9.97
N LEU A 274 -38.00 11.93 -10.24
CA LEU A 274 -38.17 13.04 -9.30
C LEU A 274 -39.04 12.69 -8.08
N SER A 275 -39.88 11.66 -8.17
CA SER A 275 -40.69 11.19 -7.04
C SER A 275 -39.80 10.61 -5.93
N PHE A 276 -38.71 9.98 -6.33
CA PHE A 276 -37.68 9.44 -5.44
C PHE A 276 -37.01 10.54 -4.58
N LEU A 277 -36.84 11.75 -5.11
CA LEU A 277 -36.20 12.87 -4.40
C LEU A 277 -37.06 13.43 -3.24
N ARG A 278 -38.36 13.23 -3.26
CA ARG A 278 -39.29 13.79 -2.26
C ARG A 278 -39.48 12.91 -1.02
N ASP A 279 -39.23 11.61 -1.14
CA ASP A 279 -39.43 10.67 -0.05
C ASP A 279 -38.11 10.38 0.70
N VAL A 280 -37.75 11.28 1.60
CA VAL A 280 -36.48 11.17 2.39
C VAL A 280 -36.40 9.89 3.22
N LYS A 281 -37.54 9.29 3.60
CA LYS A 281 -37.58 8.03 4.36
C LYS A 281 -37.07 6.83 3.53
N ARG A 282 -36.98 6.98 2.21
CA ARG A 282 -36.49 5.95 1.26
C ARG A 282 -35.00 6.04 0.93
N TRP A 283 -34.23 6.85 1.66
CA TRP A 283 -32.79 7.01 1.42
C TRP A 283 -31.93 6.25 2.45
N PRO A 284 -32.04 4.91 2.51
CA PRO A 284 -31.38 4.14 3.58
C PRO A 284 -29.88 3.97 3.33
N ASN A 285 -29.42 4.01 2.07
CA ASN A 285 -28.05 3.69 1.73
C ASN A 285 -27.20 4.93 1.45
N LEU A 286 -25.89 4.77 1.60
CA LEU A 286 -24.88 5.83 1.45
C LEU A 286 -24.89 6.45 0.04
N ARG A 287 -25.11 5.64 -1.02
CA ARG A 287 -25.12 6.13 -2.41
C ARG A 287 -26.26 7.13 -2.64
N ASP A 288 -27.43 6.81 -2.16
CA ASP A 288 -28.60 7.65 -2.32
C ASP A 288 -28.43 8.96 -1.53
N ARG A 289 -27.91 8.88 -0.31
CA ARG A 289 -27.62 10.09 0.51
C ARG A 289 -26.57 10.97 -0.16
N PHE A 290 -25.52 10.39 -0.74
CA PHE A 290 -24.52 11.16 -1.48
C PHE A 290 -25.14 11.85 -2.71
N LEU A 291 -25.93 11.13 -3.50
CA LEU A 291 -26.63 11.69 -4.64
C LEU A 291 -27.55 12.85 -4.21
N TRP A 292 -28.29 12.66 -3.13
CA TRP A 292 -29.17 13.69 -2.58
C TRP A 292 -28.35 14.94 -2.16
N CYS A 293 -27.25 14.76 -1.42
CA CYS A 293 -26.37 15.86 -1.05
C CYS A 293 -25.76 16.56 -2.27
N ALA A 294 -25.35 15.82 -3.29
CA ALA A 294 -24.81 16.39 -4.53
C ALA A 294 -25.84 17.26 -5.28
N LEU A 295 -27.12 16.89 -5.22
CA LEU A 295 -28.19 17.64 -5.86
C LEU A 295 -28.56 18.92 -5.07
N PHE A 296 -28.66 18.82 -3.74
CA PHE A 296 -29.29 19.85 -2.92
C PHE A 296 -28.31 20.66 -2.07
N VAL A 297 -27.27 20.01 -1.54
CA VAL A 297 -26.31 20.63 -0.63
C VAL A 297 -25.03 21.05 -1.35
N TRP A 298 -24.43 20.14 -2.09
CA TRP A 298 -23.12 20.34 -2.73
C TRP A 298 -23.25 20.76 -4.21
N LYS A 299 -23.83 21.92 -4.44
CA LYS A 299 -24.16 22.44 -5.78
C LYS A 299 -22.98 22.56 -6.75
N HIS A 300 -21.75 22.47 -6.24
CA HIS A 300 -20.51 22.54 -7.02
C HIS A 300 -20.07 21.18 -7.59
N LEU A 301 -20.62 20.06 -7.08
CA LEU A 301 -20.28 18.74 -7.61
C LEU A 301 -20.89 18.54 -9.01
N SER A 302 -20.13 17.87 -9.86
CA SER A 302 -20.52 17.49 -11.22
C SER A 302 -21.15 16.09 -11.25
N GLU A 303 -21.72 15.72 -12.38
CA GLU A 303 -22.21 14.36 -12.63
C GLU A 303 -21.07 13.33 -12.53
N GLU A 304 -19.90 13.66 -13.06
CA GLU A 304 -18.68 12.85 -12.96
C GLU A 304 -18.26 12.60 -11.50
N ASP A 305 -18.46 13.56 -10.58
CA ASP A 305 -18.19 13.37 -9.16
C ASP A 305 -19.12 12.33 -8.53
N VAL A 306 -20.39 12.30 -8.96
CA VAL A 306 -21.39 11.31 -8.50
C VAL A 306 -21.05 9.92 -9.04
N GLU A 307 -20.65 9.81 -10.30
CA GLU A 307 -20.19 8.55 -10.90
C GLU A 307 -18.91 8.05 -10.22
N THR A 308 -17.97 8.97 -9.96
CA THR A 308 -16.74 8.69 -9.21
C THR A 308 -17.07 8.14 -7.82
N PHE A 309 -17.97 8.78 -7.08
CA PHE A 309 -18.39 8.26 -5.78
C PHE A 309 -18.97 6.85 -5.87
N ALA A 310 -19.84 6.58 -6.87
CA ALA A 310 -20.44 5.25 -7.07
C ALA A 310 -19.37 4.18 -7.33
N ARG A 311 -18.34 4.50 -8.11
CA ARG A 311 -17.18 3.64 -8.38
C ARG A 311 -16.35 3.41 -7.12
N LEU A 312 -15.99 4.46 -6.39
CA LEU A 312 -15.23 4.37 -5.13
C LEU A 312 -15.97 3.54 -4.08
N LYS A 313 -17.30 3.71 -3.98
CA LYS A 313 -18.12 2.88 -3.09
C LYS A 313 -18.03 1.40 -3.46
N LYS A 314 -18.11 1.09 -4.76
CA LYS A 314 -17.95 -0.30 -5.22
C LYS A 314 -16.57 -0.85 -4.86
N THR A 315 -15.49 -0.09 -5.11
CA THR A 315 -14.11 -0.48 -4.73
C THR A 315 -14.02 -0.77 -3.23
N ARG A 316 -14.59 0.10 -2.37
CA ARG A 316 -14.60 -0.11 -0.92
C ARG A 316 -15.37 -1.36 -0.52
N ASP A 317 -16.52 -1.59 -1.14
CA ASP A 317 -17.34 -2.78 -0.86
C ASP A 317 -16.61 -4.06 -1.31
N ASP A 318 -15.96 -4.04 -2.47
CA ASP A 318 -15.15 -5.16 -2.97
C ASP A 318 -13.95 -5.46 -2.04
N ILE A 319 -13.31 -4.43 -1.48
CA ILE A 319 -12.27 -4.61 -0.45
C ILE A 319 -12.87 -5.22 0.84
N ALA A 320 -13.99 -4.68 1.31
CA ALA A 320 -14.63 -5.15 2.54
C ALA A 320 -15.12 -6.61 2.46
N HIS A 321 -15.52 -7.05 1.27
CA HIS A 321 -15.93 -8.43 0.98
C HIS A 321 -14.76 -9.35 0.58
N GLY A 322 -13.53 -8.82 0.50
CA GLY A 322 -12.35 -9.60 0.12
C GLY A 322 -12.25 -9.94 -1.37
N ASN A 323 -13.07 -9.33 -2.22
CA ASN A 323 -13.04 -9.54 -3.68
C ASN A 323 -11.77 -8.95 -4.30
N ILE A 324 -11.28 -7.84 -3.76
CA ILE A 324 -9.99 -7.23 -4.10
C ILE A 324 -9.20 -6.92 -2.82
N ARG A 325 -7.88 -6.92 -2.91
CA ARG A 325 -6.99 -6.68 -1.76
C ARG A 325 -6.61 -5.22 -1.60
N GLU A 326 -6.43 -4.52 -2.70
CA GLU A 326 -5.93 -3.15 -2.75
C GLU A 326 -6.70 -2.34 -3.80
N PRO A 327 -6.95 -1.04 -3.55
CA PRO A 327 -7.48 -0.14 -4.56
C PRO A 327 -6.42 0.08 -5.66
N ASN A 328 -6.83 0.41 -6.87
CA ASN A 328 -5.88 0.91 -7.85
C ASN A 328 -5.47 2.36 -7.52
N GLU A 329 -4.31 2.81 -8.03
CA GLU A 329 -3.80 4.16 -7.77
C GLU A 329 -4.76 5.27 -8.22
N GLY A 330 -5.48 5.04 -9.32
CA GLY A 330 -6.50 5.97 -9.82
C GLY A 330 -7.67 6.13 -8.84
N ASP A 331 -8.06 5.08 -8.12
CA ASP A 331 -9.12 5.16 -7.11
C ASP A 331 -8.67 5.91 -5.85
N VAL A 332 -7.40 5.75 -5.43
CA VAL A 332 -6.84 6.53 -4.31
C VAL A 332 -6.84 8.02 -4.65
N GLY A 333 -6.33 8.40 -5.82
CA GLY A 333 -6.32 9.78 -6.28
C GLY A 333 -7.73 10.38 -6.47
N ALA A 334 -8.67 9.58 -6.97
CA ALA A 334 -10.07 9.99 -7.11
C ALA A 334 -10.76 10.20 -5.75
N ALA A 335 -10.48 9.34 -4.76
CA ALA A 335 -10.99 9.50 -3.39
C ALA A 335 -10.43 10.76 -2.73
N GLU A 336 -9.13 11.04 -2.88
CA GLU A 336 -8.48 12.26 -2.41
C GLU A 336 -9.11 13.51 -3.04
N LEU A 337 -9.27 13.52 -4.36
CA LEU A 337 -9.85 14.66 -5.06
C LEU A 337 -11.30 14.93 -4.64
N LEU A 338 -12.12 13.88 -4.54
CA LEU A 338 -13.52 14.01 -4.14
C LEU A 338 -13.64 14.47 -2.68
N ALA A 339 -12.87 13.89 -1.75
CA ALA A 339 -12.81 14.33 -0.35
C ALA A 339 -12.39 15.80 -0.25
N THR A 340 -11.38 16.22 -1.03
CA THR A 340 -10.92 17.61 -1.09
C THR A 340 -12.01 18.54 -1.58
N LYS A 341 -12.76 18.18 -2.63
CA LYS A 341 -13.90 18.96 -3.12
C LYS A 341 -14.95 19.15 -2.02
N LEU A 342 -15.29 18.11 -1.27
CA LEU A 342 -16.28 18.19 -0.20
C LEU A 342 -15.84 19.10 0.94
N HIS A 343 -14.55 19.07 1.33
CA HIS A 343 -14.03 19.88 2.42
C HIS A 343 -13.72 21.34 2.01
N SER A 344 -13.40 21.58 0.74
CA SER A 344 -13.04 22.92 0.25
C SER A 344 -14.26 23.81 -0.04
N PHE A 345 -15.41 23.23 -0.33
CA PHE A 345 -16.58 23.95 -0.85
C PHE A 345 -17.74 24.13 0.14
N HIS A 346 -17.49 24.08 1.42
CA HIS A 346 -18.48 24.61 2.41
C HIS A 346 -18.66 26.13 2.26
N GLN A 347 -18.64 26.61 1.00
CA GLN A 347 -18.91 27.99 0.64
C GLN A 347 -20.30 28.03 0.02
N PHE A 348 -21.30 28.24 0.85
CA PHE A 348 -22.49 29.10 0.54
C PHE A 348 -23.52 28.95 1.62
#